data_9064ec4641b7ad8b91168adc231f9e42
#
_entry.id   9064ec4641b7ad8b91168adc231f9e42
#
_cell.length_a   1.000
_cell.length_b   1.000
_cell.length_c   1.000
_cell.angle_alpha   90.00
_cell.angle_beta   90.00
_cell.angle_gamma   90.00
#
_symmetry.space_group_name_H-M   'P 1'
#
loop_
_entity.id
_entity.type
_entity.pdbx_description
1 polymer ?
#
loop_
_entity_poly.entity_id
_entity_poly.type
_entity_poly.pdbx_seq_one_letter_code
_entity_poly.pdbx_strand_id
1 'polypeptide(L)'
;MCLAVPTEVVALRDDDPDMALVEVSGVRRAINIGLLASEGVKPGDWVLVHVGFAMSKIDEAEARATLQLLEELGQAYDDELQAMAEGVD
;
A
#
# COMPACT_ATOMS: atom_id res chain seq x y z
N MET A 1 13.41 8.89 -6.31
CA MET A 1 13.59 7.52 -5.82
C MET A 1 12.28 7.01 -5.27
N CYS A 2 11.88 5.82 -5.70
CA CYS A 2 10.62 5.24 -5.24
C CYS A 2 10.86 4.41 -3.99
N LEU A 3 10.04 4.63 -2.98
CA LEU A 3 10.07 3.85 -1.74
C LEU A 3 8.79 3.04 -1.65
N ALA A 4 8.88 1.86 -1.06
CA ALA A 4 7.68 1.09 -0.77
C ALA A 4 6.95 1.77 0.39
N VAL A 5 5.63 1.90 0.25
CA VAL A 5 4.80 2.59 1.23
C VAL A 5 3.91 1.58 1.92
N PRO A 6 3.93 1.51 3.27
CA PRO A 6 3.00 0.65 4.00
C PRO A 6 1.58 1.18 3.86
N THR A 7 0.65 0.32 3.48
CA THR A 7 -0.75 0.69 3.37
C THR A 7 -1.62 -0.38 4.01
N GLU A 8 -2.77 0.04 4.49
CA GLU A 8 -3.73 -0.89 5.08
C GLU A 8 -4.76 -1.28 4.04
N VAL A 9 -4.98 -2.58 3.88
CA VAL A 9 -6.03 -3.07 3.00
C VAL A 9 -7.38 -2.81 3.68
N VAL A 10 -8.25 -2.07 3.01
CA VAL A 10 -9.56 -1.74 3.59
C VAL A 10 -10.69 -2.53 2.94
N ALA A 11 -10.51 -3.02 1.71
CA ALA A 11 -11.53 -3.81 1.05
C ALA A 11 -10.90 -4.64 -0.06
N LEU A 12 -11.53 -5.77 -0.35
CA LEU A 12 -11.20 -6.57 -1.53
C LEU A 12 -12.27 -6.33 -2.58
N ARG A 13 -11.92 -6.57 -3.83
CA ARG A 13 -12.86 -6.40 -4.93
C ARG A 13 -13.37 -7.76 -5.35
N ASP A 14 -14.69 -7.93 -5.32
CA ASP A 14 -15.32 -9.19 -5.70
C ASP A 14 -15.18 -9.44 -7.20
N ASP A 15 -15.17 -8.38 -7.99
CA ASP A 15 -15.10 -8.49 -9.45
C ASP A 15 -13.66 -8.66 -9.96
N ASP A 16 -12.67 -8.47 -9.11
CA ASP A 16 -11.28 -8.58 -9.53
C ASP A 16 -10.42 -9.05 -8.35
N PRO A 17 -10.15 -10.35 -8.25
CA PRO A 17 -9.40 -10.91 -7.12
C PRO A 17 -7.95 -10.45 -7.05
N ASP A 18 -7.43 -9.88 -8.14
CA ASP A 18 -6.06 -9.38 -8.15
C ASP A 18 -5.95 -7.94 -7.68
N MET A 19 -7.08 -7.31 -7.34
CA MET A 19 -7.10 -5.93 -6.92
C MET A 19 -7.68 -5.79 -5.53
N ALA A 20 -7.16 -4.82 -4.78
CA ALA A 20 -7.69 -4.49 -3.46
C ALA A 20 -7.66 -2.99 -3.28
N LEU A 21 -8.52 -2.50 -2.40
CA LEU A 21 -8.55 -1.09 -2.02
C LEU A 21 -7.72 -0.92 -0.77
N VAL A 22 -6.77 0.00 -0.82
CA VAL A 22 -5.90 0.30 0.32
C VAL A 22 -6.03 1.76 0.70
N GLU A 23 -5.61 2.08 1.91
CA GLU A 23 -5.65 3.44 2.40
C GLU A 23 -4.33 3.79 3.10
N VAL A 24 -3.83 4.98 2.81
CA VAL A 24 -2.70 5.56 3.54
C VAL A 24 -2.92 7.05 3.66
N SER A 25 -2.88 7.56 4.88
CA SER A 25 -3.04 9.00 5.17
C SER A 25 -4.29 9.61 4.52
N GLY A 26 -5.39 8.87 4.53
CA GLY A 26 -6.66 9.32 3.96
C GLY A 26 -6.79 9.14 2.47
N VAL A 27 -5.77 8.66 1.79
CA VAL A 27 -5.82 8.42 0.35
C VAL A 27 -6.16 6.95 0.10
N ARG A 28 -7.24 6.71 -0.66
CA ARG A 28 -7.67 5.36 -1.01
C ARG A 28 -7.39 5.08 -2.47
N ARG A 29 -6.75 3.96 -2.73
CA ARG A 29 -6.41 3.56 -4.10
C ARG A 29 -6.59 2.06 -4.30
N ALA A 30 -6.96 1.69 -5.51
CA ALA A 30 -6.94 0.30 -5.91
C ALA A 30 -5.52 -0.07 -6.30
N ILE A 31 -5.03 -1.19 -5.76
CA ILE A 31 -3.69 -1.67 -6.07
C ILE A 31 -3.76 -3.13 -6.50
N ASN A 32 -2.73 -3.58 -7.20
CA ASN A 32 -2.64 -4.96 -7.62
C ASN A 32 -2.03 -5.80 -6.50
N ILE A 33 -2.74 -6.84 -6.08
CA ILE A 33 -2.28 -7.75 -5.03
C ILE A 33 -1.97 -9.15 -5.57
N GLY A 34 -1.84 -9.28 -6.90
CA GLY A 34 -1.60 -10.58 -7.52
C GLY A 34 -0.33 -11.27 -7.03
N LEU A 35 0.71 -10.49 -6.71
CA LEU A 35 1.95 -11.06 -6.19
C LEU A 35 1.77 -11.71 -4.82
N LEU A 36 0.72 -11.34 -4.09
CA LEU A 36 0.45 -11.86 -2.76
C LEU A 36 -0.71 -12.86 -2.73
N ALA A 37 -1.12 -13.34 -3.89
CA ALA A 37 -2.29 -14.22 -3.97
C ALA A 37 -2.12 -15.47 -3.12
N SER A 38 -0.91 -16.04 -3.08
CA SER A 38 -0.65 -17.25 -2.32
C SER A 38 -0.63 -17.00 -0.81
N GLU A 39 -0.50 -15.76 -0.39
CA GLU A 39 -0.44 -15.42 1.04
C GLU A 39 -1.81 -15.08 1.60
N GLY A 40 -2.78 -14.79 0.74
CA GLY A 40 -4.15 -14.51 1.19
C GLY A 40 -4.29 -13.14 1.84
N VAL A 41 -4.41 -12.10 1.04
CA VAL A 41 -4.61 -10.73 1.54
C VAL A 41 -6.08 -10.54 1.91
N LYS A 42 -6.34 -9.88 3.04
CA LYS A 42 -7.69 -9.59 3.50
C LYS A 42 -7.75 -8.22 4.15
N PRO A 43 -8.95 -7.64 4.32
CA PRO A 43 -9.08 -6.35 5.00
C PRO A 43 -8.46 -6.39 6.39
N GLY A 44 -7.73 -5.34 6.73
CA GLY A 44 -6.99 -5.26 7.97
C GLY A 44 -5.53 -5.64 7.83
N ASP A 45 -5.16 -6.30 6.74
CA ASP A 45 -3.76 -6.63 6.49
C ASP A 45 -3.00 -5.37 6.05
N TRP A 46 -1.71 -5.35 6.38
CA TRP A 46 -0.83 -4.29 5.93
C TRP A 46 0.09 -4.83 4.85
N VAL A 47 0.28 -4.05 3.81
CA VAL A 47 1.14 -4.44 2.68
C VAL A 47 2.04 -3.29 2.29
N LEU A 48 3.22 -3.63 1.76
CA LEU A 48 4.12 -2.64 1.17
C LEU A 48 3.75 -2.47 -0.30
N VAL A 49 3.47 -1.23 -0.69
CA VAL A 49 3.06 -0.90 -2.05
C VAL A 49 4.17 -0.11 -2.74
N HIS A 50 4.48 -0.52 -3.95
CA HIS A 50 5.45 0.17 -4.80
C HIS A 50 4.84 0.33 -6.18
N VAL A 51 4.57 1.57 -6.55
CA VAL A 51 4.03 1.95 -7.87
C VAL A 51 2.79 1.12 -8.23
N GLY A 52 1.84 1.07 -7.31
CA GLY A 52 0.55 0.43 -7.55
C GLY A 52 0.51 -1.09 -7.35
N PHE A 53 1.63 -1.70 -6.95
CA PHE A 53 1.71 -3.14 -6.71
C PHE A 53 2.05 -3.42 -5.25
N ALA A 54 1.29 -4.33 -4.64
CA ALA A 54 1.64 -4.81 -3.31
C ALA A 54 2.77 -5.83 -3.44
N MET A 55 3.88 -5.54 -2.77
CA MET A 55 5.08 -6.35 -2.89
C MET A 55 5.21 -7.40 -1.80
N SER A 56 4.74 -7.09 -0.59
CA SER A 56 4.82 -8.03 0.52
C SER A 56 3.83 -7.65 1.60
N LYS A 57 3.46 -8.64 2.41
CA LYS A 57 2.68 -8.39 3.62
C LYS A 57 3.63 -8.07 4.75
N ILE A 58 3.21 -7.16 5.62
CA ILE A 58 3.97 -6.78 6.81
C ILE A 58 3.03 -6.73 7.98
N ASP A 59 3.55 -6.76 9.21
CA ASP A 59 2.70 -6.60 10.37
C ASP A 59 2.48 -5.12 10.67
N GLU A 60 1.51 -4.85 11.53
CA GLU A 60 1.12 -3.48 11.83
C GLU A 60 2.25 -2.71 12.51
N ALA A 61 3.00 -3.35 13.39
CA ALA A 61 4.10 -2.68 14.08
C ALA A 61 5.18 -2.23 13.09
N GLU A 62 5.52 -3.10 12.15
CA GLU A 62 6.49 -2.76 11.11
C GLU A 62 5.96 -1.66 10.21
N ALA A 63 4.66 -1.73 9.87
CA ALA A 63 4.05 -0.69 9.05
C ALA A 63 4.11 0.67 9.72
N ARG A 64 3.79 0.73 11.01
CA ARG A 64 3.81 2.00 11.74
C ARG A 64 5.22 2.55 11.86
N ALA A 65 6.21 1.70 12.11
CA ALA A 65 7.60 2.15 12.19
C ALA A 65 8.08 2.70 10.85
N THR A 66 7.71 2.04 9.77
CA THR A 66 8.09 2.48 8.42
C THR A 66 7.42 3.79 8.07
N LEU A 67 6.14 3.95 8.39
CA LEU A 67 5.44 5.20 8.14
C LEU A 67 6.05 6.36 8.91
N GLN A 68 6.44 6.12 10.16
CA GLN A 68 7.09 7.14 10.95
C GLN A 68 8.41 7.57 10.32
N LEU A 69 9.18 6.61 9.84
CA LEU A 69 10.44 6.91 9.16
C LEU A 69 10.21 7.72 7.89
N LEU A 70 9.18 7.36 7.12
CA LEU A 70 8.86 8.08 5.89
C LEU A 70 8.42 9.51 6.18
N GLU A 71 7.69 9.73 7.27
CA GLU A 71 7.31 11.07 7.68
C GLU A 71 8.54 11.91 8.00
N GLU A 72 9.55 11.31 8.63
CA GLU A 72 10.79 12.00 8.94
C GLU A 72 11.60 12.33 7.70
N LEU A 73 11.45 11.51 6.64
CA LEU A 73 12.09 11.78 5.36
C LEU A 73 11.37 12.89 4.58
N GLY A 74 10.12 13.18 4.96
CA GLY A 74 9.39 14.32 4.41
C GLY A 74 9.05 14.16 2.94
N GLN A 75 9.80 14.80 2.09
CA GLN A 75 9.45 14.90 0.68
C GLN A 75 9.35 13.54 -0.04
N ALA A 76 10.19 12.58 0.35
CA ALA A 76 10.12 11.26 -0.27
C ALA A 76 8.76 10.60 -0.02
N TYR A 77 8.21 10.78 1.18
CA TYR A 77 6.90 10.27 1.52
C TYR A 77 5.81 10.98 0.71
N ASP A 78 5.90 12.30 0.61
CA ASP A 78 4.93 13.09 -0.15
C ASP A 78 4.94 12.70 -1.63
N ASP A 79 6.12 12.44 -2.19
CA ASP A 79 6.22 12.04 -3.59
C ASP A 79 5.55 10.69 -3.84
N GLU A 80 5.70 9.75 -2.91
CA GLU A 80 5.05 8.45 -3.05
C GLU A 80 3.53 8.56 -2.93
N LEU A 81 3.06 9.37 -2.00
CA LEU A 81 1.63 9.60 -1.85
C LEU A 81 1.05 10.25 -3.11
N GLN A 82 1.77 11.18 -3.69
CA GLN A 82 1.30 11.85 -4.90
C GLN A 82 1.21 10.87 -6.07
N ALA A 83 2.19 10.00 -6.21
CA ALA A 83 2.17 9.00 -7.27
C ALA A 83 0.96 8.07 -7.12
N MET A 84 0.64 7.66 -5.89
CA MET A 84 -0.52 6.83 -5.63
C MET A 84 -1.81 7.57 -5.93
N ALA A 85 -1.89 8.84 -5.51
CA ALA A 85 -3.10 9.65 -5.69
C ALA A 85 -3.37 9.94 -7.17
N GLU A 86 -2.32 10.01 -7.97
CA GLU A 86 -2.46 10.26 -9.41
C GLU A 86 -2.86 9.00 -10.19
N GLY A 87 -2.89 7.87 -9.53
CA GLY A 87 -3.30 6.63 -10.18
C GLY A 87 -2.31 6.13 -11.20
N VAL A 88 -1.04 6.25 -10.90
CA VAL A 88 0.03 5.83 -11.79
C VAL A 88 0.22 4.33 -11.66
N ASP A 89 -0.56 3.60 -12.36
CA ASP A 89 -0.55 2.13 -12.22
C ASP A 89 -0.83 1.46 -13.55
#